data_a9ea86aaeb9acbfcda6bf751027ab779
#
_entry.id   a9ea86aaeb9acbfcda6bf751027ab779
#
_cell.length_a   1.000
_cell.length_b   1.000
_cell.length_c   1.000
_cell.angle_alpha   90.00
_cell.angle_beta   90.00
_cell.angle_gamma   90.00
#
_symmetry.space_group_name_H-M   'P 1'
#
loop_
_entity.id
_entity.type
_entity.pdbx_description
1 polymer ?
#
loop_
_entity_poly.entity_id
_entity_poly.type
_entity_poly.pdbx_seq_one_letter_code
_entity_poly.pdbx_strand_id
1 'polypeptide(L)'
;LKQILIGHHLDDLFENFLIRILRGSGLNGLISLNKKTIYKDGDTEILRPLLNLEKKDLTYLSKKIFNFFIKDPSNNNENFKRIRIRNLLNFLEDEGLDKKKFLLTINNLKDSDKSIKFYLAKNIRENTTYSIKKNTFILNQNFFDQSHEVIFRSLTKVIQILGKKYYPVRGKSINMLIKGIN
;
A
#
# COMPACT_ATOMS: atom_id res chain seq x y z
N LEU A 1 5.27 -1.63 -22.02
CA LEU A 1 4.89 -2.04 -20.65
C LEU A 1 4.39 -3.48 -20.67
N LYS A 2 5.00 -4.37 -19.86
CA LYS A 2 4.49 -5.73 -19.64
C LYS A 2 3.36 -5.66 -18.62
N GLN A 3 2.28 -6.40 -18.84
CA GLN A 3 1.15 -6.45 -17.93
C GLN A 3 0.99 -7.85 -17.33
N ILE A 4 0.84 -7.92 -16.01
CA ILE A 4 0.56 -9.16 -15.29
C ILE A 4 -0.81 -9.02 -14.63
N LEU A 5 -1.72 -9.92 -14.96
CA LEU A 5 -3.03 -10.01 -14.31
C LEU A 5 -2.94 -10.92 -13.09
N ILE A 6 -3.44 -10.45 -11.95
CA ILE A 6 -3.51 -11.23 -10.71
C ILE A 6 -4.94 -11.29 -10.22
N GLY A 7 -5.39 -12.49 -9.85
CA GLY A 7 -6.76 -12.80 -9.42
C GLY A 7 -7.10 -12.38 -7.99
N HIS A 8 -6.46 -11.34 -7.42
CA HIS A 8 -6.85 -10.82 -6.12
C HIS A 8 -8.26 -10.22 -6.17
N HIS A 9 -9.05 -10.49 -5.14
CA HIS A 9 -10.43 -10.03 -4.99
C HIS A 9 -10.62 -9.19 -3.72
N LEU A 10 -11.85 -8.78 -3.42
CA LEU A 10 -12.15 -7.87 -2.31
C LEU A 10 -11.75 -8.44 -0.94
N ASP A 11 -11.99 -9.74 -0.73
CA ASP A 11 -11.62 -10.37 0.55
C ASP A 11 -10.09 -10.38 0.74
N ASP A 12 -9.28 -10.52 -0.33
CA ASP A 12 -7.82 -10.37 -0.25
C ASP A 12 -7.39 -8.95 0.17
N LEU A 13 -8.16 -7.94 -0.23
CA LEU A 13 -7.92 -6.54 0.20
C LEU A 13 -8.09 -6.42 1.71
N PHE A 14 -9.16 -6.98 2.28
CA PHE A 14 -9.43 -6.95 3.71
C PHE A 14 -8.41 -7.79 4.50
N GLU A 15 -8.10 -9.01 4.02
CA GLU A 15 -7.05 -9.85 4.61
C GLU A 15 -5.70 -9.10 4.66
N ASN A 16 -5.30 -8.48 3.55
CA ASN A 16 -4.05 -7.72 3.48
C ASN A 16 -4.06 -6.53 4.43
N PHE A 17 -5.16 -5.80 4.53
CA PHE A 17 -5.31 -4.66 5.42
C PHE A 17 -5.10 -5.08 6.89
N LEU A 18 -5.77 -6.14 7.36
CA LEU A 18 -5.60 -6.65 8.72
C LEU A 18 -4.17 -7.17 8.97
N ILE A 19 -3.59 -7.90 8.01
CA ILE A 19 -2.19 -8.34 8.12
C ILE A 19 -1.24 -7.15 8.31
N ARG A 20 -1.52 -6.03 7.63
CA ARG A 20 -0.72 -4.80 7.72
C ARG A 20 -0.92 -4.07 9.05
N ILE A 21 -2.15 -4.03 9.59
CA ILE A 21 -2.40 -3.52 10.95
C ILE A 21 -1.58 -4.31 11.97
N LEU A 22 -1.66 -5.64 11.93
CA LEU A 22 -0.93 -6.52 12.87
C LEU A 22 0.60 -6.40 12.77
N ARG A 23 1.12 -5.79 11.71
CA ARG A 23 2.55 -5.51 11.53
C ARG A 23 2.93 -4.08 11.93
N GLY A 24 2.00 -3.27 12.41
CA GLY A 24 2.23 -1.85 12.69
C GLY A 24 2.56 -1.03 11.44
N SER A 25 1.98 -1.39 10.29
CA SER A 25 2.24 -0.66 9.05
C SER A 25 1.62 0.73 9.10
N GLY A 26 2.38 1.74 8.65
CA GLY A 26 1.84 3.08 8.40
C GLY A 26 0.91 3.11 7.17
N LEU A 27 0.36 4.29 6.88
CA LEU A 27 -0.68 4.52 5.87
C LEU A 27 -0.37 3.86 4.50
N ASN A 28 0.82 4.06 3.93
CA ASN A 28 1.22 3.45 2.66
C ASN A 28 1.16 1.91 2.68
N GLY A 29 1.51 1.31 3.82
CA GLY A 29 1.43 -0.14 3.99
C GLY A 29 -0.01 -0.63 4.05
N LEU A 30 -0.87 0.05 4.81
CA LEU A 30 -2.29 -0.31 4.96
C LEU A 30 -3.02 -0.32 3.62
N ILE A 31 -2.80 0.69 2.78
CA ILE A 31 -3.45 0.84 1.48
C ILE A 31 -2.66 0.23 0.31
N SER A 32 -1.68 -0.63 0.58
CA SER A 32 -0.71 -1.12 -0.42
C SER A 32 -1.32 -1.96 -1.55
N LEU A 33 -2.45 -2.63 -1.32
CA LEU A 33 -3.11 -3.45 -2.33
C LEU A 33 -4.04 -2.59 -3.19
N ASN A 34 -3.58 -2.25 -4.40
CA ASN A 34 -4.29 -1.40 -5.36
C ASN A 34 -4.63 -2.17 -6.63
N LYS A 35 -5.65 -1.68 -7.39
CA LYS A 35 -6.03 -2.24 -8.70
C LYS A 35 -4.85 -2.29 -9.68
N LYS A 36 -4.01 -1.26 -9.66
CA LYS A 36 -2.82 -1.13 -10.49
C LYS A 36 -1.61 -0.83 -9.62
N THR A 37 -0.53 -1.54 -9.86
CA THR A 37 0.77 -1.31 -9.19
C THR A 37 1.87 -1.44 -10.23
N ILE A 38 2.81 -0.50 -10.26
CA ILE A 38 4.01 -0.60 -11.11
C ILE A 38 5.02 -1.45 -10.34
N TYR A 39 5.57 -2.46 -10.99
CA TYR A 39 6.58 -3.32 -10.41
C TYR A 39 7.95 -2.64 -10.40
N LYS A 40 8.91 -3.25 -9.73
CA LYS A 40 10.24 -2.70 -9.42
C LYS A 40 11.06 -2.26 -10.63
N ASP A 41 10.90 -2.93 -11.75
CA ASP A 41 11.59 -2.61 -13.01
C ASP A 41 11.09 -1.32 -13.68
N GLY A 42 9.96 -0.77 -13.21
CA GLY A 42 9.29 0.37 -13.82
C GLY A 42 8.52 0.04 -15.10
N ASP A 43 8.75 -1.13 -15.70
CA ASP A 43 8.20 -1.54 -17.00
C ASP A 43 7.07 -2.55 -16.89
N THR A 44 6.88 -3.18 -15.73
CA THR A 44 5.85 -4.18 -15.51
C THR A 44 4.70 -3.60 -14.68
N GLU A 45 3.48 -3.65 -15.23
CA GLU A 45 2.26 -3.31 -14.51
C GLU A 45 1.60 -4.56 -13.94
N ILE A 46 1.30 -4.54 -12.65
CA ILE A 46 0.48 -5.56 -12.00
C ILE A 46 -0.95 -5.03 -11.92
N LEU A 47 -1.88 -5.72 -12.56
CA LEU A 47 -3.30 -5.38 -12.60
C LEU A 47 -4.11 -6.38 -11.79
N ARG A 48 -5.08 -5.88 -11.01
CA ARG A 48 -6.00 -6.67 -10.18
C ARG A 48 -7.45 -6.30 -10.52
N PRO A 49 -7.96 -6.81 -11.65
CA PRO A 49 -9.28 -6.42 -12.15
C PRO A 49 -10.42 -6.83 -11.20
N LEU A 50 -10.25 -7.92 -10.45
CA LEU A 50 -11.28 -8.50 -9.59
C LEU A 50 -11.35 -7.88 -8.18
N LEU A 51 -10.53 -6.87 -7.88
CA LEU A 51 -10.36 -6.33 -6.52
C LEU A 51 -11.65 -5.71 -5.91
N ASN A 52 -12.67 -5.47 -6.71
CA ASN A 52 -13.97 -4.96 -6.26
C ASN A 52 -15.04 -6.06 -6.13
N LEU A 53 -14.72 -7.31 -6.47
CA LEU A 53 -15.65 -8.44 -6.43
C LEU A 53 -15.37 -9.29 -5.21
N GLU A 54 -16.44 -9.77 -4.56
CA GLU A 54 -16.32 -10.71 -3.45
C GLU A 54 -16.01 -12.13 -3.97
N LYS A 55 -15.31 -12.92 -3.19
CA LYS A 55 -15.00 -14.32 -3.52
C LYS A 55 -16.26 -15.14 -3.78
N LYS A 56 -17.35 -14.88 -3.04
CA LYS A 56 -18.61 -15.58 -3.23
C LYS A 56 -19.19 -15.40 -4.62
N ASP A 57 -19.08 -14.17 -5.19
CA ASP A 57 -19.60 -13.84 -6.53
C ASP A 57 -18.78 -14.56 -7.60
N LEU A 58 -17.45 -14.58 -7.43
CA LEU A 58 -16.53 -15.30 -8.33
C LEU A 58 -16.79 -16.81 -8.30
N THR A 59 -17.03 -17.37 -7.10
CA THR A 59 -17.37 -18.78 -6.94
C THR A 59 -18.71 -19.13 -7.59
N TYR A 60 -19.71 -18.24 -7.43
CA TYR A 60 -21.02 -18.40 -8.08
C TYR A 60 -20.87 -18.40 -9.61
N LEU A 61 -20.15 -17.43 -10.18
CA LEU A 61 -19.90 -17.35 -11.63
C LEU A 61 -19.16 -18.58 -12.14
N SER A 62 -18.14 -19.05 -11.43
CA SER A 62 -17.38 -20.26 -11.82
C SER A 62 -18.30 -21.47 -11.91
N LYS A 63 -19.13 -21.70 -10.92
CA LYS A 63 -20.09 -22.79 -10.93
C LYS A 63 -21.14 -22.65 -12.05
N LYS A 64 -21.61 -21.42 -12.29
CA LYS A 64 -22.66 -21.15 -13.28
C LYS A 64 -22.16 -21.30 -14.72
N ILE A 65 -20.92 -20.89 -15.00
CA ILE A 65 -20.33 -20.88 -16.36
C ILE A 65 -19.62 -22.19 -16.66
N PHE A 66 -18.81 -22.69 -15.71
CA PHE A 66 -17.95 -23.86 -15.94
C PHE A 66 -18.47 -25.15 -15.29
N ASN A 67 -19.57 -25.09 -14.54
CA ASN A 67 -20.18 -26.20 -13.79
C ASN A 67 -19.25 -26.85 -12.75
N PHE A 68 -18.11 -26.23 -12.41
CA PHE A 68 -17.22 -26.73 -11.37
C PHE A 68 -16.52 -25.61 -10.60
N PHE A 69 -16.07 -25.97 -9.41
CA PHE A 69 -15.24 -25.12 -8.55
C PHE A 69 -14.33 -26.05 -7.72
N ILE A 70 -13.02 -25.85 -7.85
CA ILE A 70 -12.05 -26.64 -7.10
C ILE A 70 -11.77 -25.97 -5.77
N LYS A 71 -11.95 -26.71 -4.68
CA LYS A 71 -11.50 -26.28 -3.34
C LYS A 71 -10.07 -26.76 -3.13
N ASP A 72 -9.15 -25.82 -2.94
CA ASP A 72 -7.79 -26.14 -2.53
C ASP A 72 -7.80 -26.56 -1.05
N PRO A 73 -7.34 -27.78 -0.70
CA PRO A 73 -7.29 -28.27 0.69
C PRO A 73 -6.48 -27.37 1.62
N SER A 74 -5.46 -26.68 1.10
CA SER A 74 -4.62 -25.75 1.88
C SER A 74 -5.41 -24.57 2.48
N ASN A 75 -6.59 -24.25 1.95
CA ASN A 75 -7.47 -23.21 2.46
C ASN A 75 -8.05 -23.51 3.85
N ASN A 76 -7.90 -24.72 4.37
CA ASN A 76 -8.36 -25.09 5.71
C ASN A 76 -7.20 -25.21 6.71
N ASN A 77 -5.97 -25.01 6.28
CA ASN A 77 -4.80 -25.17 7.15
C ASN A 77 -4.51 -23.88 7.95
N GLU A 78 -4.86 -23.90 9.23
CA GLU A 78 -4.67 -22.77 10.16
C GLU A 78 -3.20 -22.43 10.46
N ASN A 79 -2.24 -23.25 10.06
CA ASN A 79 -0.83 -22.88 10.14
C ASN A 79 -0.51 -21.65 9.27
N PHE A 80 -1.29 -21.43 8.21
CA PHE A 80 -1.13 -20.24 7.37
C PHE A 80 -1.79 -19.01 7.99
N LYS A 81 -1.00 -17.95 8.16
CA LYS A 81 -1.48 -16.67 8.73
C LYS A 81 -2.74 -16.14 8.03
N ARG A 82 -2.83 -16.27 6.69
CA ARG A 82 -4.00 -15.82 5.93
C ARG A 82 -5.29 -16.52 6.33
N ILE A 83 -5.23 -17.81 6.64
CA ILE A 83 -6.40 -18.58 7.07
C ILE A 83 -6.90 -18.06 8.42
N ARG A 84 -5.97 -17.86 9.38
CA ARG A 84 -6.35 -17.27 10.68
C ARG A 84 -6.94 -15.86 10.55
N ILE A 85 -6.42 -15.05 9.62
CA ILE A 85 -6.97 -13.70 9.35
C ILE A 85 -8.37 -13.79 8.73
N ARG A 86 -8.62 -14.78 7.87
CA ARG A 86 -9.95 -15.01 7.31
C ARG A 86 -10.96 -15.43 8.39
N ASN A 87 -10.56 -16.32 9.30
CA ASN A 87 -11.40 -16.69 10.44
C ASN A 87 -11.67 -15.47 11.34
N LEU A 88 -10.67 -14.60 11.57
CA LEU A 88 -10.85 -13.36 12.30
C LEU A 88 -11.81 -12.41 11.58
N LEU A 89 -11.73 -12.29 10.24
CA LEU A 89 -12.67 -11.46 9.47
C LEU A 89 -14.12 -11.97 9.61
N ASN A 90 -14.33 -13.28 9.52
CA ASN A 90 -15.66 -13.87 9.72
C ASN A 90 -16.20 -13.52 11.12
N PHE A 91 -15.38 -13.69 12.16
CA PHE A 91 -15.75 -13.30 13.53
C PHE A 91 -16.13 -11.82 13.63
N LEU A 92 -15.33 -10.93 13.00
CA LEU A 92 -15.63 -9.49 13.00
C LEU A 92 -16.92 -9.16 12.21
N GLU A 93 -17.25 -9.93 11.17
CA GLU A 93 -18.52 -9.80 10.44
C GLU A 93 -19.70 -10.21 11.33
N ASP A 94 -19.57 -11.28 12.11
CA ASP A 94 -20.56 -11.70 13.09
C ASP A 94 -20.76 -10.64 14.20
N GLU A 95 -19.70 -9.93 14.59
CA GLU A 95 -19.73 -8.80 15.53
C GLU A 95 -20.18 -7.47 14.87
N GLY A 96 -20.63 -7.50 13.63
CA GLY A 96 -21.23 -6.36 12.92
C GLY A 96 -20.28 -5.57 12.02
N LEU A 97 -19.11 -6.12 11.67
CA LEU A 97 -18.25 -5.51 10.65
C LEU A 97 -18.97 -5.52 9.29
N ASP A 98 -19.37 -4.35 8.82
CA ASP A 98 -19.92 -4.17 7.48
C ASP A 98 -18.78 -4.01 6.45
N LYS A 99 -18.73 -4.90 5.46
CA LYS A 99 -17.75 -4.85 4.37
C LYS A 99 -17.78 -3.54 3.59
N LYS A 100 -18.95 -2.92 3.41
CA LYS A 100 -19.07 -1.63 2.73
C LYS A 100 -18.44 -0.51 3.55
N LYS A 101 -18.68 -0.49 4.85
CA LYS A 101 -18.07 0.46 5.79
C LYS A 101 -16.56 0.25 5.88
N PHE A 102 -16.10 -1.00 5.88
CA PHE A 102 -14.69 -1.31 5.86
C PHE A 102 -14.01 -0.80 4.57
N LEU A 103 -14.63 -1.06 3.41
CA LEU A 103 -14.14 -0.53 2.13
C LEU A 103 -14.13 1.00 2.11
N LEU A 104 -15.15 1.64 2.66
CA LEU A 104 -15.21 3.11 2.81
C LEU A 104 -14.01 3.62 3.63
N THR A 105 -13.70 2.99 4.75
CA THR A 105 -12.53 3.34 5.57
C THR A 105 -11.23 3.24 4.77
N ILE A 106 -11.04 2.15 4.01
CA ILE A 106 -9.85 1.99 3.16
C ILE A 106 -9.79 3.10 2.09
N ASN A 107 -10.91 3.47 1.50
CA ASN A 107 -10.96 4.52 0.49
C ASN A 107 -10.65 5.90 1.09
N ASN A 108 -11.18 6.22 2.27
CA ASN A 108 -10.86 7.46 2.99
C ASN A 108 -9.36 7.54 3.31
N LEU A 109 -8.73 6.44 3.70
CA LEU A 109 -7.28 6.37 3.90
C LEU A 109 -6.51 6.58 2.59
N LYS A 110 -7.00 6.07 1.46
CA LYS A 110 -6.38 6.31 0.14
C LYS A 110 -6.48 7.78 -0.26
N ASP A 111 -7.58 8.45 0.04
CA ASP A 111 -7.75 9.87 -0.27
C ASP A 111 -6.86 10.74 0.63
N SER A 112 -6.70 10.38 1.91
CA SER A 112 -5.72 11.01 2.80
C SER A 112 -4.29 10.86 2.27
N ASP A 113 -3.93 9.68 1.74
CA ASP A 113 -2.61 9.45 1.15
C ASP A 113 -2.38 10.30 -0.12
N LYS A 114 -3.41 10.52 -0.94
CA LYS A 114 -3.32 11.43 -2.10
C LYS A 114 -2.99 12.86 -1.67
N SER A 115 -3.63 13.34 -0.60
CA SER A 115 -3.36 14.67 -0.04
C SER A 115 -1.91 14.78 0.45
N ILE A 116 -1.43 13.79 1.19
CA ILE A 116 -0.04 13.77 1.66
C ILE A 116 0.92 13.75 0.46
N LYS A 117 0.65 12.95 -0.57
CA LYS A 117 1.47 12.89 -1.79
C LYS A 117 1.51 14.23 -2.54
N PHE A 118 0.40 14.96 -2.56
CA PHE A 118 0.35 16.30 -3.13
C PHE A 118 1.31 17.25 -2.40
N TYR A 119 1.22 17.31 -1.07
CA TYR A 119 2.10 18.17 -0.27
C TYR A 119 3.56 17.73 -0.31
N LEU A 120 3.83 16.41 -0.36
CA LEU A 120 5.17 15.88 -0.58
C LEU A 120 5.76 16.37 -1.92
N ALA A 121 5.00 16.25 -3.01
CA ALA A 121 5.45 16.68 -4.32
C ALA A 121 5.67 18.20 -4.36
N LYS A 122 4.79 18.98 -3.73
CA LYS A 122 4.92 20.42 -3.56
C LYS A 122 6.21 20.76 -2.79
N ASN A 123 6.44 20.14 -1.63
CA ASN A 123 7.62 20.38 -0.81
C ASN A 123 8.92 20.09 -1.57
N ILE A 124 9.01 18.97 -2.27
CA ILE A 124 10.21 18.66 -3.07
C ILE A 124 10.39 19.68 -4.18
N ARG A 125 9.35 20.03 -4.93
CA ARG A 125 9.42 20.97 -6.07
C ARG A 125 9.85 22.36 -5.64
N GLU A 126 9.32 22.87 -4.53
CA GLU A 126 9.49 24.27 -4.13
C GLU A 126 10.68 24.48 -3.20
N ASN A 127 11.06 23.45 -2.45
CA ASN A 127 12.03 23.57 -1.38
C ASN A 127 13.31 22.76 -1.60
N THR A 128 13.52 22.20 -2.84
CA THR A 128 14.75 21.49 -3.16
C THR A 128 15.31 21.91 -4.51
N THR A 129 16.63 21.88 -4.64
CA THR A 129 17.33 22.00 -5.93
C THR A 129 18.16 20.75 -6.15
N TYR A 130 17.96 20.07 -7.29
CA TYR A 130 18.70 18.86 -7.64
C TYR A 130 19.73 19.12 -8.72
N SER A 131 20.99 18.80 -8.45
CA SER A 131 22.08 18.83 -9.44
C SER A 131 22.35 17.43 -9.96
N ILE A 132 21.98 17.18 -11.22
CA ILE A 132 22.21 15.89 -11.90
C ILE A 132 23.71 15.60 -11.97
N LYS A 133 24.55 16.61 -12.33
CA LYS A 133 26.01 16.45 -12.50
C LYS A 133 26.68 16.03 -11.19
N LYS A 134 26.28 16.61 -10.07
CA LYS A 134 26.88 16.32 -8.75
C LYS A 134 26.13 15.23 -7.99
N ASN A 135 24.99 14.77 -8.47
CA ASN A 135 24.06 13.85 -7.77
C ASN A 135 23.78 14.33 -6.34
N THR A 136 23.41 15.62 -6.18
CA THR A 136 23.16 16.24 -4.88
C THR A 136 21.83 16.94 -4.86
N PHE A 137 21.15 16.89 -3.70
CA PHE A 137 20.02 17.75 -3.37
C PHE A 137 20.46 18.82 -2.38
N ILE A 138 20.06 20.05 -2.63
CA ILE A 138 20.15 21.14 -1.68
C ILE A 138 18.73 21.38 -1.19
N LEU A 139 18.54 21.36 0.13
CA LEU A 139 17.26 21.58 0.80
C LEU A 139 17.32 22.96 1.46
N ASN A 140 16.31 23.80 1.21
CA ASN A 140 16.21 25.08 1.91
C ASN A 140 15.52 24.90 3.27
N GLN A 141 15.47 25.96 4.08
CA GLN A 141 14.87 25.91 5.41
C GLN A 141 13.38 25.58 5.38
N ASN A 142 12.62 26.07 4.40
CA ASN A 142 11.18 25.82 4.26
C ASN A 142 10.86 24.35 4.00
N PHE A 143 11.86 23.55 3.56
CA PHE A 143 11.69 22.09 3.44
C PHE A 143 11.35 21.44 4.77
N PHE A 144 11.89 21.99 5.87
CA PHE A 144 11.70 21.50 7.23
C PHE A 144 10.58 22.24 7.96
N ASP A 145 10.01 23.29 7.37
CA ASP A 145 8.85 24.02 7.88
C ASP A 145 7.54 23.43 7.34
N GLN A 146 7.38 22.14 7.51
CA GLN A 146 6.23 21.36 7.07
C GLN A 146 5.76 20.42 8.20
N SER A 147 4.58 19.78 8.02
CA SER A 147 4.18 18.73 8.96
C SER A 147 5.18 17.58 8.97
N HIS A 148 5.36 16.94 10.12
CA HIS A 148 6.32 15.83 10.30
C HIS A 148 6.20 14.75 9.20
N GLU A 149 4.97 14.36 8.84
CA GLU A 149 4.73 13.33 7.83
C GLU A 149 5.18 13.79 6.42
N VAL A 150 5.00 15.07 6.09
CA VAL A 150 5.49 15.63 4.80
C VAL A 150 7.01 15.66 4.78
N ILE A 151 7.66 16.15 5.84
CA ILE A 151 9.13 16.14 5.96
C ILE A 151 9.67 14.72 5.84
N PHE A 152 9.12 13.80 6.63
CA PHE A 152 9.54 12.38 6.67
C PHE A 152 9.48 11.74 5.28
N ARG A 153 8.36 11.90 4.58
CA ARG A 153 8.18 11.30 3.24
C ARG A 153 9.01 12.02 2.17
N SER A 154 9.12 13.35 2.24
CA SER A 154 9.94 14.13 1.31
C SER A 154 11.41 13.74 1.43
N LEU A 155 11.94 13.66 2.65
CA LEU A 155 13.31 13.27 2.91
C LEU A 155 13.58 11.81 2.49
N THR A 156 12.64 10.90 2.80
CA THR A 156 12.69 9.51 2.32
C THR A 156 12.81 9.44 0.81
N LYS A 157 12.01 10.26 0.09
CA LYS A 157 12.01 10.28 -1.38
C LYS A 157 13.30 10.85 -1.95
N VAL A 158 13.81 11.95 -1.39
CA VAL A 158 15.09 12.56 -1.78
C VAL A 158 16.24 11.56 -1.61
N ILE A 159 16.34 10.90 -0.45
CA ILE A 159 17.39 9.90 -0.19
C ILE A 159 17.23 8.67 -1.12
N GLN A 160 16.00 8.26 -1.40
CA GLN A 160 15.74 7.17 -2.34
C GLN A 160 16.25 7.50 -3.75
N ILE A 161 16.02 8.74 -4.22
CA ILE A 161 16.50 9.22 -5.54
C ILE A 161 18.02 9.24 -5.56
N LEU A 162 18.67 9.84 -4.55
CA LEU A 162 20.13 9.90 -4.45
C LEU A 162 20.78 8.51 -4.44
N GLY A 163 20.20 7.59 -3.68
CA GLY A 163 20.71 6.24 -3.57
C GLY A 163 20.36 5.32 -4.74
N LYS A 164 19.61 5.81 -5.74
CA LYS A 164 19.09 5.02 -6.88
C LYS A 164 18.46 3.69 -6.43
N LYS A 165 17.83 3.69 -5.23
CA LYS A 165 17.27 2.47 -4.63
C LYS A 165 15.78 2.40 -4.91
N TYR A 166 15.31 1.20 -5.23
CA TYR A 166 13.89 0.96 -5.38
C TYR A 166 13.13 1.04 -4.04
N TYR A 167 13.69 0.42 -2.99
CA TYR A 167 13.08 0.44 -1.66
C TYR A 167 13.43 1.71 -0.89
N PRO A 168 12.46 2.29 -0.17
CA PRO A 168 12.74 3.42 0.71
C PRO A 168 13.67 3.00 1.85
N VAL A 169 14.40 3.96 2.38
CA VAL A 169 15.24 3.81 3.56
C VAL A 169 14.36 3.46 4.77
N ARG A 170 14.93 2.76 5.74
CA ARG A 170 14.22 2.40 6.98
C ARG A 170 13.76 3.66 7.71
N GLY A 171 12.49 3.69 8.11
CA GLY A 171 11.88 4.86 8.75
C GLY A 171 12.61 5.33 10.03
N LYS A 172 13.18 4.39 10.80
CA LYS A 172 13.99 4.73 11.99
C LYS A 172 15.19 5.63 11.63
N SER A 173 15.88 5.34 10.52
CA SER A 173 17.03 6.14 10.07
C SER A 173 16.60 7.55 9.63
N ILE A 174 15.47 7.67 8.94
CA ILE A 174 14.91 8.97 8.55
C ILE A 174 14.55 9.80 9.78
N ASN A 175 13.87 9.20 10.77
CA ASN A 175 13.51 9.89 12.01
C ASN A 175 14.73 10.35 12.81
N MET A 176 15.82 9.56 12.80
CA MET A 176 17.09 9.99 13.42
C MET A 176 17.69 11.20 12.71
N LEU A 177 17.67 11.22 11.36
CA LEU A 177 18.14 12.37 10.59
C LEU A 177 17.30 13.63 10.87
N ILE A 178 15.98 13.52 10.88
CA ILE A 178 15.10 14.67 11.17
C ILE A 178 15.40 15.24 12.57
N LYS A 179 15.57 14.38 13.58
CA LYS A 179 15.90 14.80 14.94
C LYS A 179 17.28 15.47 15.08
N GLY A 180 18.21 15.15 14.19
CA GLY A 180 19.56 15.76 14.20
C GLY A 180 19.64 17.09 13.44
N ILE A 181 18.56 17.48 12.74
CA ILE A 181 18.48 18.76 12.00
C ILE A 181 17.76 19.83 12.84
N ASN A 182 16.88 19.43 13.74
CA ASN A 182 16.21 20.29 14.72
C ASN A 182 17.09 20.46 15.96
#